data_45d7c88596c1205a71a799cd20f57158
#
_entry.id   45d7c88596c1205a71a799cd20f57158
#
_cell.length_a   1.000
_cell.length_b   1.000
_cell.length_c   1.000
_cell.angle_alpha   90.00
_cell.angle_beta   90.00
_cell.angle_gamma   90.00
#
_symmetry.space_group_name_H-M   'P 1'
#
loop_
_entity.id
_entity.type
_entity.pdbx_description
1 polymer ?
#
loop_
_entity_poly.entity_id
_entity_poly.type
_entity_poly.pdbx_seq_one_letter_code
_entity_poly.pdbx_strand_id
1 'polypeptide(L)' 'MAKTNFEKVEAVVGWVREKKLTGYRISKETTAREMSIIAFAQGRAQVKNISFETALSLIDFYDKNRDKYEDK' A
#
# COMPACT_ATOMS: atom_id res chain seq x y z
N MET A 1 -5.32 -18.49 2.89
CA MET A 1 -4.51 -18.47 1.67
C MET A 1 -3.68 -17.20 1.59
N ALA A 2 -2.51 -17.31 1.02
CA ALA A 2 -1.64 -16.15 0.89
C ALA A 2 -2.16 -15.21 -0.21
N LYS A 3 -2.01 -13.93 0.00
CA LYS A 3 -2.38 -12.95 -1.00
C LYS A 3 -1.36 -12.94 -2.14
N THR A 4 -1.83 -12.67 -3.35
CA THR A 4 -0.91 -12.42 -4.46
C THR A 4 -0.21 -11.10 -4.22
N ASN A 5 0.86 -10.84 -4.98
CA ASN A 5 1.58 -9.58 -4.84
C ASN A 5 0.67 -8.39 -5.13
N PHE A 6 -0.18 -8.51 -6.14
CA PHE A 6 -1.12 -7.44 -6.45
C PHE A 6 -2.08 -7.20 -5.30
N GLU A 7 -2.59 -8.26 -4.70
CA GLU A 7 -3.50 -8.14 -3.56
C GLU A 7 -2.82 -7.50 -2.36
N LYS A 8 -1.53 -7.76 -2.16
CA LYS A 8 -0.80 -7.12 -1.06
C LYS A 8 -0.70 -5.62 -1.27
N VAL A 9 -0.43 -5.19 -2.49
CA VAL A 9 -0.37 -3.76 -2.79
C VAL A 9 -1.75 -3.13 -2.57
N GLU A 10 -2.80 -3.80 -3.03
CA GLU A 10 -4.15 -3.28 -2.83
C GLU A 10 -4.52 -3.23 -1.35
N ALA A 11 -4.04 -4.18 -0.56
CA ALA A 11 -4.31 -4.18 0.87
C ALA A 11 -3.69 -2.96 1.55
N VAL A 12 -2.45 -2.63 1.19
CA VAL A 12 -1.78 -1.45 1.74
C VAL A 12 -2.55 -0.18 1.38
N VAL A 13 -2.95 -0.07 0.12
CA VAL A 13 -3.75 1.07 -0.33
C VAL A 13 -5.07 1.12 0.43
N GLY A 14 -5.68 -0.04 0.66
CA GLY A 14 -6.92 -0.14 1.42
C GLY A 14 -6.77 0.34 2.86
N TRP A 15 -5.63 0.07 3.48
CA TRP A 15 -5.38 0.55 4.84
C TRP A 15 -5.42 2.08 4.90
N VAL A 16 -4.87 2.73 3.88
CA VAL A 16 -4.92 4.21 3.81
C VAL A 16 -6.36 4.66 3.55
N ARG A 17 -7.06 3.97 2.66
CA ARG A 17 -8.44 4.30 2.35
C ARG A 17 -9.33 4.17 3.58
N GLU A 18 -9.05 3.19 4.42
CA GLU A 18 -9.82 2.94 5.64
C GLU A 18 -9.29 3.76 6.82
N LYS A 19 -8.30 4.59 6.57
CA LYS A 19 -7.73 5.49 7.58
C LYS A 19 -7.04 4.77 8.73
N LYS A 20 -6.56 3.56 8.48
CA LYS A 20 -5.79 2.83 9.48
C LYS A 20 -4.39 3.41 9.62
N LEU A 21 -3.89 4.03 8.55
CA LEU A 21 -2.62 4.74 8.58
C LEU A 21 -2.63 5.78 7.46
N THR A 22 -1.61 6.62 7.44
CA THR A 22 -1.54 7.70 6.46
C THR A 22 -0.59 7.35 5.33
N GLY A 23 -0.78 8.00 4.18
CA GLY A 23 0.15 7.86 3.07
C GLY A 23 1.53 8.38 3.45
N TYR A 24 1.57 9.40 4.33
CA TYR A 24 2.83 9.93 4.81
C TYR A 24 3.66 8.85 5.52
N ARG A 25 3.01 8.06 6.38
CA ARG A 25 3.68 6.99 7.11
C ARG A 25 4.29 5.98 6.15
N ILE A 26 3.53 5.60 5.13
CA ILE A 26 4.01 4.65 4.14
C ILE A 26 5.19 5.25 3.38
N SER A 27 5.11 6.53 3.01
CA SER A 27 6.17 7.16 2.25
C SER A 27 7.47 7.23 3.04
N LYS A 28 7.40 7.26 4.36
CA LYS A 28 8.58 7.27 5.21
C LYS A 28 9.27 5.91 5.27
N GLU A 29 8.54 4.85 5.06
CA GLU A 29 9.06 3.49 5.22
C GLU A 29 9.25 2.76 3.88
N THR A 30 8.90 3.41 2.77
CA THR A 30 9.01 2.81 1.44
C THR A 30 9.58 3.82 0.47
N THR A 31 9.76 3.40 -0.78
CA THR A 31 10.17 4.33 -1.83
C THR A 31 8.98 5.02 -2.48
N ALA A 32 7.76 4.65 -2.08
CA ALA A 32 6.56 5.25 -2.64
C ALA A 32 6.40 6.69 -2.17
N ARG A 33 5.92 7.54 -3.06
CA ARG A 33 5.68 8.94 -2.72
C ARG A 33 4.31 9.09 -2.10
N GLU A 34 4.20 9.99 -1.12
CA GLU A 34 2.95 10.21 -0.42
C GLU A 34 1.81 10.55 -1.38
N MET A 35 2.07 11.43 -2.34
CA MET A 35 1.03 11.83 -3.29
C MET A 35 0.54 10.65 -4.13
N SER A 36 1.44 9.76 -4.51
CA SER A 36 1.05 8.57 -5.27
C SER A 36 0.15 7.67 -4.45
N ILE A 37 0.51 7.46 -3.19
CA ILE A 37 -0.27 6.60 -2.31
C ILE A 37 -1.66 7.19 -2.11
N ILE A 38 -1.74 8.49 -1.90
CA ILE A 38 -3.02 9.17 -1.74
C ILE A 38 -3.86 9.04 -3.00
N ALA A 39 -3.23 9.19 -4.17
CA ALA A 39 -3.95 9.06 -5.44
C ALA A 39 -4.53 7.66 -5.61
N PHE A 40 -3.79 6.62 -5.24
CA PHE A 40 -4.30 5.26 -5.28
C PHE A 40 -5.46 5.09 -4.31
N ALA A 41 -5.31 5.61 -3.09
CA ALA A 41 -6.35 5.46 -2.09
C ALA A 41 -7.64 6.17 -2.48
N GLN A 42 -7.52 7.31 -3.17
CA GLN A 42 -8.68 8.08 -3.61
C GLN A 42 -9.25 7.62 -4.94
N GLY A 43 -8.61 6.64 -5.58
CA GLY A 43 -9.08 6.13 -6.85
C GLY A 43 -8.71 6.97 -8.06
N ARG A 44 -7.86 7.99 -7.89
CA ARG A 44 -7.42 8.82 -9.02
C ARG A 44 -6.35 8.14 -9.86
N ALA A 45 -5.65 7.18 -9.29
CA ALA A 45 -4.66 6.38 -10.00
C ALA A 45 -4.99 4.92 -9.77
N GLN A 46 -4.72 4.09 -10.78
CA GLN A 46 -5.03 2.67 -10.68
C GLN A 46 -3.79 1.90 -10.22
N VAL A 47 -4.00 1.02 -9.26
CA VAL A 47 -2.91 0.22 -8.70
C VAL A 47 -2.22 -0.62 -9.78
N LYS A 48 -2.97 -1.08 -10.77
CA LYS A 48 -2.39 -1.89 -11.85
C LYS A 48 -1.33 -1.14 -12.66
N ASN A 49 -1.31 0.18 -12.56
CA ASN A 49 -0.34 1.02 -13.28
C ASN A 49 0.84 1.43 -12.42
N ILE A 50 0.95 0.87 -11.22
CA ILE A 50 2.04 1.20 -10.32
C ILE A 50 3.37 0.72 -10.89
N SER A 51 4.45 1.46 -10.62
CA SER A 51 5.76 1.04 -11.08
C SER A 51 6.21 -0.19 -10.31
N PHE A 52 7.05 -1.00 -10.93
CA PHE A 52 7.53 -2.23 -10.33
C PHE A 52 8.26 -1.96 -9.01
N GLU A 53 9.12 -0.95 -9.01
CA GLU A 53 9.89 -0.62 -7.82
C GLU A 53 8.98 -0.21 -6.66
N THR A 54 8.00 0.64 -6.96
CA THR A 54 7.05 1.07 -5.94
C THR A 54 6.23 -0.11 -5.43
N ALA A 55 5.81 -0.98 -6.34
CA ALA A 55 5.04 -2.16 -5.96
C ALA A 55 5.82 -3.05 -5.02
N LEU A 56 7.10 -3.32 -5.34
CA LEU A 56 7.92 -4.15 -4.47
C LEU A 56 8.06 -3.55 -3.08
N SER A 57 8.20 -2.23 -3.03
CA SER A 57 8.32 -1.53 -1.76
C SER A 57 7.07 -1.68 -0.91
N LEU A 58 5.91 -1.58 -1.55
CA LEU A 58 4.63 -1.73 -0.84
C LEU A 58 4.39 -3.17 -0.41
N ILE A 59 4.81 -4.13 -1.22
CA ILE A 59 4.71 -5.54 -0.86
C ILE A 59 5.52 -5.82 0.40
N ASP A 60 6.74 -5.29 0.44
CA ASP A 60 7.59 -5.45 1.61
C ASP A 60 6.94 -4.80 2.85
N PHE A 61 6.37 -3.62 2.65
CA PHE A 61 5.67 -2.93 3.72
C PHE A 61 4.51 -3.77 4.24
N TYR A 62 3.75 -4.40 3.33
CA TYR A 62 2.65 -5.27 3.72
C TYR A 62 3.15 -6.41 4.60
N ASP A 63 4.20 -7.09 4.14
CA ASP A 63 4.71 -8.25 4.87
C ASP A 63 5.19 -7.88 6.28
N LYS A 64 5.73 -6.69 6.43
CA LYS A 64 6.25 -6.24 7.72
C LYS A 64 5.17 -5.73 8.65
N ASN A 65 4.04 -5.29 8.11
CA ASN A 65 3.03 -4.59 8.92
C ASN A 65 1.66 -5.26 8.92
N ARG A 66 1.50 -6.39 8.27
CA ARG A 66 0.19 -7.04 8.17
C ARG A 66 -0.41 -7.34 9.55
N ASP A 67 0.42 -7.67 10.51
CA ASP A 67 -0.07 -8.00 11.85
C ASP A 67 -0.67 -6.79 12.56
N LYS A 68 -0.25 -5.59 12.17
CA LYS A 68 -0.73 -4.37 12.79
C LYS A 68 -2.03 -3.87 12.18
N TYR A 69 -2.17 -4.01 10.88
CA TYR A 69 -3.23 -3.33 10.14
C TYR A 69 -4.26 -4.27 9.53
N GLU A 70 -3.92 -5.50 9.33
CA GLU A 70 -4.86 -6.45 8.75
C GLU A 70 -5.74 -7.01 9.84
N ASP A 71 -7.04 -7.04 9.61
CA ASP A 71 -7.97 -7.59 10.59
C ASP A 71 -7.78 -9.07 10.75
N LYS A 72 -7.98 -9.50 11.95
CA LYS A 72 -7.88 -10.91 12.28
C LYS A 72 -9.17 -11.64 12.00
#